data_5ed83a39a5d1599efc785a5e6af2095c
#
_entry.id   5ed83a39a5d1599efc785a5e6af2095c
#
_cell.length_a   1.000
_cell.length_b   1.000
_cell.length_c   1.000
_cell.angle_alpha   90.00
_cell.angle_beta   90.00
_cell.angle_gamma   90.00
#
_symmetry.space_group_name_H-M   'P 1'
#
loop_
_entity.id
_entity.type
_entity.pdbx_description
1 polymer ?
#
loop_
_entity_poly.entity_id
_entity_poly.type
_entity_poly.pdbx_seq_one_letter_code
_entity_poly.pdbx_strand_id
1 'polypeptide(L)'
;MELITGNCIPHIKVPELSPEEKALPYSKFYTDYPLYPPNPLQQQILDAGPMKVEDAIPIEHWLDWLSPAGYPKVVYGYTMMPDGSGFYIEYSTTAPTWQGKWRRWYGKWYNQHPAELPEGRGNLRYKIWNPIDHWDHKFINGENDKDGVWSVETLDLGATGDPSKGMPAVSHNIDLLEYGLSPEKKKELEDADCRVEACWEEFDGPGHHLVLRFSRPCPQGGRESLNCEWMGYWAKDGKIIRDEETPVDETYLKNVLMHNTIERAHLAQVLPDLYEAMNG
;
A
#
# COMPACT_ATOMS: atom_id res chain seq x y z
N MET A 1 -1.48 -24.87 10.01
CA MET A 1 -1.19 -23.45 10.27
C MET A 1 -2.21 -23.04 11.33
N GLU A 2 -1.78 -22.81 12.58
CA GLU A 2 -2.71 -22.34 13.61
C GLU A 2 -3.19 -20.95 13.21
N LEU A 3 -4.48 -20.78 13.13
CA LEU A 3 -5.12 -19.47 13.03
C LEU A 3 -4.87 -18.77 14.37
N ILE A 4 -3.96 -17.81 14.36
CA ILE A 4 -3.77 -16.96 15.53
C ILE A 4 -4.94 -16.00 15.53
N THR A 5 -5.95 -16.30 16.35
CA THR A 5 -7.04 -15.36 16.61
C THR A 5 -6.48 -14.22 17.45
N GLY A 6 -6.61 -13.02 16.94
CA GLY A 6 -6.02 -11.84 17.55
C GLY A 6 -4.72 -11.42 16.87
N ASN A 7 -4.07 -10.45 17.45
CA ASN A 7 -2.85 -9.87 16.94
C ASN A 7 -1.71 -10.89 16.89
N CYS A 8 -1.34 -11.34 15.71
CA CYS A 8 -0.31 -12.35 15.52
C CYS A 8 1.12 -11.80 15.50
N ILE A 9 1.26 -10.49 15.60
CA ILE A 9 2.56 -9.84 15.75
C ILE A 9 2.69 -9.38 17.20
N PRO A 10 3.65 -9.90 17.97
CA PRO A 10 3.85 -9.48 19.35
C PRO A 10 4.00 -7.96 19.46
N HIS A 11 3.36 -7.37 20.47
CA HIS A 11 3.40 -5.93 20.78
C HIS A 11 2.52 -5.01 19.90
N ILE A 12 1.82 -5.50 18.91
CA ILE A 12 0.88 -4.69 18.14
C ILE A 12 -0.40 -4.39 18.96
N LYS A 13 -0.82 -3.14 18.91
CA LYS A 13 -2.07 -2.70 19.51
C LYS A 13 -3.07 -2.42 18.40
N VAL A 14 -4.14 -3.20 18.35
CA VAL A 14 -5.31 -2.86 17.54
C VAL A 14 -6.22 -1.97 18.40
N PRO A 15 -6.46 -0.72 18.01
CA PRO A 15 -7.33 0.17 18.77
C PRO A 15 -8.74 -0.37 18.88
N GLU A 16 -9.39 -0.14 20.02
CA GLU A 16 -10.79 -0.48 20.18
C GLU A 16 -11.68 0.46 19.39
N LEU A 17 -12.66 -0.11 18.71
CA LEU A 17 -13.72 0.67 18.06
C LEU A 17 -14.57 1.42 19.09
N SER A 18 -14.99 2.64 18.74
CA SER A 18 -15.98 3.39 19.51
C SER A 18 -17.35 2.67 19.51
N PRO A 19 -18.26 3.03 20.40
CA PRO A 19 -19.62 2.49 20.38
C PRO A 19 -20.35 2.73 19.05
N GLU A 20 -20.13 3.89 18.43
CA GLU A 20 -20.71 4.24 17.13
C GLU A 20 -20.15 3.36 16.01
N GLU A 21 -18.82 3.15 15.98
CA GLU A 21 -18.18 2.27 15.02
C GLU A 21 -18.61 0.80 15.21
N LYS A 22 -18.71 0.34 16.47
CA LYS A 22 -19.20 -1.02 16.80
C LYS A 22 -20.64 -1.27 16.33
N ALA A 23 -21.45 -0.22 16.24
CA ALA A 23 -22.84 -0.32 15.79
C ALA A 23 -22.96 -0.45 14.25
N LEU A 24 -21.91 -0.21 13.48
CA LEU A 24 -21.95 -0.34 12.03
C LEU A 24 -22.01 -1.80 11.59
N PRO A 25 -22.80 -2.13 10.55
CA PRO A 25 -23.07 -3.53 10.15
C PRO A 25 -21.81 -4.28 9.66
N TYR A 26 -20.76 -3.55 9.32
CA TYR A 26 -19.50 -4.08 8.84
C TYR A 26 -18.36 -4.01 9.87
N SER A 27 -18.64 -3.59 11.11
CA SER A 27 -17.61 -3.46 12.17
C SER A 27 -16.89 -4.78 12.50
N LYS A 28 -17.59 -5.92 12.36
CA LYS A 28 -17.00 -7.24 12.54
C LYS A 28 -15.77 -7.50 11.65
N PHE A 29 -15.70 -6.89 10.49
CA PHE A 29 -14.58 -7.07 9.57
C PHE A 29 -13.30 -6.37 10.03
N TYR A 30 -13.38 -5.48 11.01
CA TYR A 30 -12.23 -4.90 11.68
C TYR A 30 -11.65 -5.82 12.77
N THR A 31 -12.49 -6.60 13.46
CA THR A 31 -12.10 -7.37 14.66
C THR A 31 -11.99 -8.87 14.45
N ASP A 32 -12.76 -9.44 13.53
CA ASP A 32 -12.95 -10.89 13.43
C ASP A 32 -11.90 -11.58 12.54
N TYR A 33 -11.07 -10.80 11.84
CA TYR A 33 -10.04 -11.32 10.96
C TYR A 33 -8.65 -11.13 11.56
N PRO A 34 -7.81 -12.20 11.61
CA PRO A 34 -6.48 -12.10 12.15
C PRO A 34 -5.54 -11.31 11.21
N LEU A 35 -4.63 -10.57 11.82
CA LEU A 35 -3.48 -10.01 11.11
C LEU A 35 -2.40 -11.09 10.98
N TYR A 36 -1.89 -11.28 9.79
CA TYR A 36 -0.79 -12.22 9.56
C TYR A 36 0.53 -11.49 9.48
N PRO A 37 1.58 -12.01 10.14
CA PRO A 37 2.93 -11.53 9.94
C PRO A 37 3.39 -11.84 8.50
N PRO A 38 4.51 -11.24 8.07
CA PRO A 38 5.18 -11.69 6.85
C PRO A 38 5.34 -13.21 6.83
N ASN A 39 5.21 -13.82 5.67
CA ASN A 39 5.41 -15.26 5.55
C ASN A 39 6.88 -15.64 5.89
N PRO A 40 7.19 -16.93 6.14
CA PRO A 40 8.54 -17.33 6.59
C PRO A 40 9.68 -16.88 5.69
N LEU A 41 9.47 -16.82 4.37
CA LEU A 41 10.48 -16.32 3.42
C LEU A 41 10.66 -14.81 3.52
N GLN A 42 9.57 -14.06 3.56
CA GLN A 42 9.60 -12.62 3.76
C GLN A 42 10.25 -12.27 5.11
N GLN A 43 9.91 -12.99 6.17
CA GLN A 43 10.52 -12.79 7.49
C GLN A 43 12.02 -13.07 7.47
N GLN A 44 12.46 -14.14 6.79
CA GLN A 44 13.88 -14.43 6.63
C GLN A 44 14.64 -13.31 5.90
N ILE A 45 14.02 -12.70 4.87
CA ILE A 45 14.61 -11.56 4.16
C ILE A 45 14.71 -10.34 5.08
N LEU A 46 13.63 -10.04 5.84
CA LEU A 46 13.62 -8.93 6.79
C LEU A 46 14.64 -9.10 7.92
N ASP A 47 14.87 -10.34 8.38
CA ASP A 47 15.85 -10.66 9.41
C ASP A 47 17.30 -10.60 8.90
N ALA A 48 17.50 -10.84 7.60
CA ALA A 48 18.80 -10.67 6.95
C ALA A 48 19.22 -9.20 6.83
N GLY A 49 18.29 -8.26 7.01
CA GLY A 49 18.52 -6.84 6.90
C GLY A 49 18.38 -6.28 5.47
N PRO A 50 18.87 -5.07 5.20
CA PRO A 50 18.71 -4.42 3.92
C PRO A 50 19.36 -5.21 2.77
N MET A 51 18.70 -5.18 1.61
CA MET A 51 19.30 -5.72 0.39
C MET A 51 20.49 -4.88 -0.05
N LYS A 52 21.33 -5.44 -0.92
CA LYS A 52 22.44 -4.69 -1.49
C LYS A 52 21.94 -3.58 -2.41
N VAL A 53 22.61 -2.42 -2.38
CA VAL A 53 22.25 -1.26 -3.20
C VAL A 53 22.25 -1.59 -4.69
N GLU A 54 23.20 -2.41 -5.15
CA GLU A 54 23.27 -2.85 -6.56
C GLU A 54 22.13 -3.77 -7.00
N ASP A 55 21.29 -4.23 -6.07
CA ASP A 55 20.11 -5.05 -6.32
C ASP A 55 18.82 -4.22 -6.32
N ALA A 56 18.87 -2.98 -5.84
CA ALA A 56 17.78 -2.03 -5.88
C ALA A 56 17.55 -1.50 -7.31
N ILE A 57 16.38 -0.96 -7.56
CA ILE A 57 16.07 -0.25 -8.81
C ILE A 57 16.39 1.23 -8.59
N PRO A 58 17.45 1.77 -9.22
CA PRO A 58 17.76 3.19 -9.13
C PRO A 58 16.66 4.02 -9.78
N ILE A 59 16.46 5.23 -9.30
CA ILE A 59 15.35 6.09 -9.74
C ILE A 59 15.40 6.40 -11.25
N GLU A 60 16.58 6.49 -11.83
CA GLU A 60 16.80 6.74 -13.27
C GLU A 60 16.25 5.59 -14.14
N HIS A 61 16.04 4.40 -13.54
CA HIS A 61 15.57 3.17 -14.18
C HIS A 61 14.19 2.72 -13.66
N TRP A 62 13.44 3.63 -13.04
CA TRP A 62 12.20 3.31 -12.33
C TRP A 62 11.10 2.68 -13.21
N LEU A 63 11.14 2.88 -14.53
CA LEU A 63 10.22 2.28 -15.51
C LEU A 63 10.83 1.13 -16.32
N ASP A 64 12.15 0.94 -16.31
CA ASP A 64 12.85 0.03 -17.24
C ASP A 64 12.53 -1.46 -16.96
N TRP A 65 12.20 -1.78 -15.73
CA TRP A 65 11.87 -3.14 -15.31
C TRP A 65 10.44 -3.59 -15.62
N LEU A 66 9.57 -2.66 -16.05
CA LEU A 66 8.19 -2.98 -16.41
C LEU A 66 8.16 -3.93 -17.60
N SER A 67 7.64 -5.14 -17.39
CA SER A 67 7.61 -6.17 -18.43
C SER A 67 6.43 -7.13 -18.24
N PRO A 68 5.76 -7.57 -19.34
CA PRO A 68 4.79 -8.65 -19.28
C PRO A 68 5.39 -9.97 -18.78
N ALA A 69 6.71 -10.13 -18.91
CA ALA A 69 7.44 -11.31 -18.46
C ALA A 69 8.77 -10.90 -17.80
N GLY A 70 9.27 -11.74 -16.91
CA GLY A 70 10.50 -11.44 -16.16
C GLY A 70 10.23 -10.68 -14.86
N TYR A 71 11.28 -10.55 -14.07
CA TYR A 71 11.26 -9.91 -12.75
C TYR A 71 12.51 -9.07 -12.57
N PRO A 72 12.48 -8.01 -11.75
CA PRO A 72 13.70 -7.40 -11.25
C PRO A 72 14.53 -8.46 -10.47
N LYS A 73 15.79 -8.17 -10.23
CA LYS A 73 16.72 -9.09 -9.56
C LYS A 73 16.26 -9.46 -8.15
N VAL A 74 15.71 -8.51 -7.43
CA VAL A 74 15.08 -8.68 -6.12
C VAL A 74 13.62 -8.28 -6.24
N VAL A 75 12.72 -9.02 -5.62
CA VAL A 75 11.27 -8.78 -5.66
C VAL A 75 10.68 -8.51 -4.27
N TYR A 76 11.47 -8.59 -3.22
CA TYR A 76 11.08 -8.27 -1.85
C TYR A 76 12.31 -7.84 -1.05
N GLY A 77 12.30 -6.63 -0.51
CA GLY A 77 13.39 -6.10 0.29
C GLY A 77 13.40 -4.57 0.32
N TYR A 78 14.32 -4.01 1.09
CA TYR A 78 14.49 -2.58 1.26
C TYR A 78 15.97 -2.22 1.38
N THR A 79 16.34 -0.98 1.11
CA THR A 79 17.69 -0.46 1.32
C THR A 79 17.74 1.07 1.34
N MET A 80 18.74 1.62 2.02
CA MET A 80 19.12 3.02 1.87
C MET A 80 19.94 3.19 0.60
N MET A 81 19.63 4.20 -0.19
CA MET A 81 20.36 4.54 -1.41
C MET A 81 21.53 5.48 -1.10
N PRO A 82 22.58 5.53 -1.95
CA PRO A 82 23.77 6.35 -1.69
C PRO A 82 23.50 7.86 -1.59
N ASP A 83 22.41 8.35 -2.16
CA ASP A 83 21.98 9.74 -2.10
C ASP A 83 21.16 10.07 -0.84
N GLY A 84 21.04 9.10 0.09
CA GLY A 84 20.28 9.25 1.32
C GLY A 84 18.77 9.04 1.16
N SER A 85 18.30 8.67 -0.03
CA SER A 85 16.92 8.23 -0.23
C SER A 85 16.72 6.79 0.24
N GLY A 86 15.47 6.36 0.31
CA GLY A 86 15.11 4.98 0.59
C GLY A 86 14.48 4.29 -0.60
N PHE A 87 14.65 2.97 -0.68
CA PHE A 87 13.95 2.14 -1.67
C PHE A 87 13.44 0.87 -1.03
N TYR A 88 12.22 0.49 -1.37
CA TYR A 88 11.76 -0.88 -1.16
C TYR A 88 11.01 -1.43 -2.38
N ILE A 89 10.93 -2.74 -2.45
CA ILE A 89 10.12 -3.50 -3.39
C ILE A 89 9.38 -4.61 -2.68
N GLU A 90 8.10 -4.76 -2.99
CA GLU A 90 7.23 -5.79 -2.45
C GLU A 90 6.56 -6.58 -3.56
N TYR A 91 6.65 -7.91 -3.48
CA TYR A 91 5.95 -8.85 -4.34
C TYR A 91 4.76 -9.46 -3.61
N SER A 92 3.62 -9.47 -4.27
CA SER A 92 2.42 -10.14 -3.77
C SER A 92 1.66 -10.88 -4.89
N THR A 93 0.84 -11.86 -4.50
CA THR A 93 -0.03 -12.59 -5.43
C THR A 93 -1.46 -12.65 -4.91
N THR A 94 -2.40 -12.68 -5.84
CA THR A 94 -3.80 -13.01 -5.54
C THR A 94 -4.09 -14.45 -5.91
N ALA A 95 -4.99 -15.10 -5.16
CA ALA A 95 -5.43 -16.45 -5.49
C ALA A 95 -6.12 -16.48 -6.88
N PRO A 96 -6.09 -17.63 -7.59
CA PRO A 96 -6.82 -17.80 -8.86
C PRO A 96 -8.32 -17.50 -8.76
N THR A 97 -8.91 -17.73 -7.59
CA THR A 97 -10.33 -17.43 -7.28
C THR A 97 -10.61 -15.95 -7.02
N TRP A 98 -9.57 -15.14 -6.86
CA TRP A 98 -9.70 -13.72 -6.58
C TRP A 98 -10.43 -12.99 -7.70
N GLN A 99 -11.45 -12.23 -7.35
CA GLN A 99 -12.24 -11.48 -8.31
C GLN A 99 -11.86 -10.00 -8.29
N GLY A 100 -11.32 -9.51 -9.38
CA GLY A 100 -10.92 -8.11 -9.52
C GLY A 100 -12.05 -7.08 -9.30
N LYS A 101 -13.33 -7.51 -9.39
CA LYS A 101 -14.49 -6.68 -9.04
C LYS A 101 -14.51 -6.30 -7.56
N TRP A 102 -14.03 -7.17 -6.65
CA TRP A 102 -13.98 -6.91 -5.21
C TRP A 102 -13.07 -5.70 -4.92
N ARG A 103 -11.85 -5.70 -5.47
CA ARG A 103 -10.91 -4.59 -5.28
C ARG A 103 -11.43 -3.27 -5.85
N ARG A 104 -12.03 -3.30 -7.04
CA ARG A 104 -12.63 -2.10 -7.65
C ARG A 104 -13.80 -1.54 -6.85
N TRP A 105 -14.64 -2.42 -6.29
CA TRP A 105 -15.72 -2.02 -5.40
C TRP A 105 -15.16 -1.41 -4.11
N TYR A 106 -14.22 -2.10 -3.48
CA TYR A 106 -13.61 -1.66 -2.22
C TYR A 106 -12.93 -0.30 -2.37
N GLY A 107 -12.16 -0.10 -3.45
CA GLY A 107 -11.52 1.17 -3.76
C GLY A 107 -12.46 2.37 -3.82
N LYS A 108 -13.72 2.15 -4.22
CA LYS A 108 -14.76 3.19 -4.18
C LYS A 108 -15.41 3.32 -2.80
N TRP A 109 -15.58 2.20 -2.11
CA TRP A 109 -16.32 2.16 -0.86
C TRP A 109 -15.54 2.75 0.30
N TYR A 110 -14.25 2.45 0.45
CA TYR A 110 -13.46 2.97 1.56
C TYR A 110 -13.08 4.47 1.40
N ASN A 111 -13.13 4.99 0.18
CA ASN A 111 -12.95 6.42 -0.06
C ASN A 111 -14.17 7.28 0.34
N GLN A 112 -15.30 6.63 0.65
CA GLN A 112 -16.49 7.30 1.13
C GLN A 112 -16.51 7.26 2.65
N HIS A 113 -16.37 8.41 3.29
CA HIS A 113 -16.51 8.48 4.74
C HIS A 113 -17.89 7.99 5.17
N PRO A 114 -17.99 7.10 6.18
CA PRO A 114 -19.28 6.66 6.70
C PRO A 114 -20.10 7.84 7.21
N ALA A 115 -21.24 8.12 6.59
CA ALA A 115 -22.11 9.23 6.98
C ALA A 115 -22.68 9.08 8.41
N GLU A 116 -22.67 7.84 8.93
CA GLU A 116 -23.14 7.49 10.26
C GLU A 116 -22.14 7.82 11.38
N LEU A 117 -20.87 8.10 11.03
CA LEU A 117 -19.86 8.45 12.01
C LEU A 117 -19.75 9.97 12.16
N PRO A 118 -19.58 10.48 13.40
CA PRO A 118 -19.27 11.87 13.64
C PRO A 118 -17.97 12.30 12.94
N GLU A 119 -17.91 13.57 12.54
CA GLU A 119 -16.67 14.14 12.00
C GLU A 119 -15.49 13.97 12.97
N GLY A 120 -14.30 13.69 12.46
CA GLY A 120 -13.08 13.47 13.24
C GLY A 120 -12.92 12.09 13.87
N ARG A 121 -13.84 11.15 13.60
CA ARG A 121 -13.70 9.73 14.04
C ARG A 121 -12.88 8.87 13.10
N GLY A 122 -12.43 9.41 11.99
CA GLY A 122 -11.75 8.68 10.95
C GLY A 122 -12.70 7.81 10.13
N ASN A 123 -12.15 6.94 9.31
CA ASN A 123 -12.90 6.14 8.35
C ASN A 123 -12.80 4.65 8.67
N LEU A 124 -13.81 4.06 9.33
CA LEU A 124 -13.82 2.64 9.66
C LEU A 124 -13.66 1.73 8.43
N ARG A 125 -14.17 2.16 7.26
CA ARG A 125 -14.04 1.40 6.02
C ARG A 125 -12.57 1.28 5.59
N TYR A 126 -11.77 2.33 5.84
CA TYR A 126 -10.33 2.32 5.60
C TYR A 126 -9.57 1.52 6.68
N LYS A 127 -9.96 1.68 7.95
CA LYS A 127 -9.39 0.93 9.08
C LYS A 127 -9.51 -0.59 8.92
N ILE A 128 -10.56 -1.07 8.24
CA ILE A 128 -10.74 -2.51 7.95
C ILE A 128 -9.60 -3.06 7.08
N TRP A 129 -9.00 -2.25 6.23
CA TRP A 129 -7.89 -2.70 5.39
C TRP A 129 -6.63 -2.98 6.23
N ASN A 130 -6.27 -2.05 7.12
CA ASN A 130 -5.16 -2.22 8.05
C ASN A 130 -5.53 -1.70 9.45
N PRO A 131 -6.03 -2.58 10.33
CA PRO A 131 -6.53 -2.18 11.64
C PRO A 131 -5.50 -1.58 12.58
N ILE A 132 -4.21 -1.67 12.27
CA ILE A 132 -3.14 -1.21 13.15
C ILE A 132 -2.56 0.15 12.76
N ASP A 133 -2.67 0.52 11.47
CA ASP A 133 -1.99 1.72 10.95
C ASP A 133 -2.89 2.66 10.14
N HIS A 134 -4.05 2.20 9.65
CA HIS A 134 -4.96 3.05 8.88
C HIS A 134 -5.98 3.76 9.78
N TRP A 135 -6.15 5.09 9.60
CA TRP A 135 -7.05 5.87 10.43
C TRP A 135 -8.15 6.58 9.66
N ASP A 136 -7.80 7.30 8.59
CA ASP A 136 -8.77 8.03 7.78
C ASP A 136 -8.36 8.07 6.31
N HIS A 137 -9.35 8.19 5.41
CA HIS A 137 -9.11 8.20 3.97
C HIS A 137 -10.31 8.80 3.23
N LYS A 138 -10.04 9.63 2.21
CA LYS A 138 -11.06 10.23 1.36
C LYS A 138 -10.51 10.73 0.04
N PHE A 139 -11.35 10.81 -0.97
CA PHE A 139 -11.05 11.60 -2.17
C PHE A 139 -11.01 13.10 -1.81
N ILE A 140 -10.03 13.82 -2.33
CA ILE A 140 -9.89 15.27 -2.08
C ILE A 140 -11.09 16.03 -2.60
N ASN A 141 -11.58 15.70 -3.80
CA ASN A 141 -12.78 16.31 -4.39
C ASN A 141 -14.11 15.67 -3.95
N GLY A 142 -14.07 14.65 -3.08
CA GLY A 142 -15.24 13.93 -2.58
C GLY A 142 -15.89 12.94 -3.56
N GLU A 143 -15.41 12.84 -4.80
CA GLU A 143 -16.05 12.04 -5.86
C GLU A 143 -15.15 10.94 -6.44
N ASN A 144 -13.88 11.25 -6.69
CA ASN A 144 -12.93 10.36 -7.34
C ASN A 144 -11.48 10.79 -7.03
N ASP A 145 -10.52 10.00 -7.48
CA ASP A 145 -9.08 10.20 -7.25
C ASP A 145 -8.40 11.20 -8.20
N LYS A 146 -9.15 11.90 -9.05
CA LYS A 146 -8.59 12.80 -10.07
C LYS A 146 -7.71 13.91 -9.48
N ASP A 147 -8.14 14.47 -8.34
CA ASP A 147 -7.42 15.53 -7.64
C ASP A 147 -6.55 14.97 -6.51
N GLY A 148 -6.43 13.64 -6.44
CA GLY A 148 -5.68 12.92 -5.43
C GLY A 148 -6.55 12.35 -4.31
N VAL A 149 -5.85 11.71 -3.39
CA VAL A 149 -6.43 11.03 -2.23
C VAL A 149 -5.73 11.52 -0.99
N TRP A 150 -6.49 11.81 0.05
CA TRP A 150 -5.96 12.13 1.37
C TRP A 150 -6.09 10.92 2.30
N SER A 151 -5.02 10.56 3.01
CA SER A 151 -5.00 9.49 4.01
C SER A 151 -4.35 9.93 5.31
N VAL A 152 -4.59 9.17 6.38
CA VAL A 152 -3.89 9.27 7.66
C VAL A 152 -3.47 7.88 8.11
N GLU A 153 -2.18 7.68 8.28
CA GLU A 153 -1.57 6.40 8.65
C GLU A 153 -0.45 6.59 9.67
N THR A 154 -0.18 5.60 10.52
CA THR A 154 0.93 5.68 11.50
C THR A 154 2.22 5.04 11.01
N LEU A 155 2.20 4.07 10.14
CA LEU A 155 3.37 3.34 9.60
C LEU A 155 4.35 2.82 10.69
N ASP A 156 3.84 2.60 11.90
CA ASP A 156 4.62 2.15 13.07
C ASP A 156 4.28 0.71 13.49
N LEU A 157 3.53 0.00 12.64
CA LEU A 157 3.07 -1.38 12.85
C LEU A 157 2.25 -1.53 14.13
N GLY A 158 1.43 -0.54 14.45
CA GLY A 158 0.59 -0.50 15.63
C GLY A 158 1.37 -0.38 16.95
N ALA A 159 2.63 0.06 16.92
CA ALA A 159 3.43 0.22 18.12
C ALA A 159 2.82 1.22 19.09
N THR A 160 2.25 2.30 18.61
CA THR A 160 1.52 3.27 19.43
C THR A 160 0.04 2.94 19.55
N GLY A 161 -0.60 2.47 18.49
CA GLY A 161 -2.04 2.26 18.41
C GLY A 161 -2.83 3.56 18.65
N ASP A 162 -2.24 4.71 18.32
CA ASP A 162 -2.77 6.04 18.60
C ASP A 162 -3.01 6.82 17.30
N PRO A 163 -4.27 6.97 16.87
CA PRO A 163 -4.61 7.73 15.66
C PRO A 163 -4.10 9.17 15.65
N SER A 164 -3.89 9.77 16.84
CA SER A 164 -3.37 11.14 16.94
C SER A 164 -1.91 11.28 16.52
N LYS A 165 -1.22 10.15 16.33
CA LYS A 165 0.15 10.07 15.80
C LYS A 165 0.18 9.79 14.31
N GLY A 166 -0.99 9.62 13.68
CA GLY A 166 -1.07 9.42 12.24
C GLY A 166 -0.52 10.61 11.47
N MET A 167 0.17 10.30 10.39
CA MET A 167 0.70 11.28 9.45
C MET A 167 -0.31 11.49 8.32
N PRO A 168 -0.86 12.70 8.16
CA PRO A 168 -1.63 13.02 6.97
C PRO A 168 -0.74 12.99 5.72
N ALA A 169 -1.24 12.40 4.66
CA ALA A 169 -0.59 12.38 3.36
C ALA A 169 -1.59 12.67 2.23
N VAL A 170 -1.12 13.26 1.16
CA VAL A 170 -1.85 13.43 -0.09
C VAL A 170 -1.15 12.66 -1.18
N SER A 171 -1.85 11.68 -1.78
CA SER A 171 -1.35 10.96 -2.95
C SER A 171 -1.82 11.64 -4.23
N HIS A 172 -0.87 12.00 -5.09
CA HIS A 172 -1.08 12.65 -6.38
C HIS A 172 -0.80 11.67 -7.52
N ASN A 173 -1.80 11.40 -8.36
CA ASN A 173 -1.64 10.49 -9.49
C ASN A 173 -0.67 11.05 -10.55
N ILE A 174 0.10 10.16 -11.18
CA ILE A 174 1.06 10.47 -12.24
C ILE A 174 0.58 9.90 -13.58
N ASP A 175 0.52 10.73 -14.63
CA ASP A 175 0.45 10.22 -15.99
C ASP A 175 1.84 9.77 -16.46
N LEU A 176 2.07 8.47 -16.47
CA LEU A 176 3.36 7.88 -16.81
C LEU A 176 3.91 8.26 -18.18
N LEU A 177 3.03 8.66 -19.14
CA LEU A 177 3.47 9.15 -20.45
C LEU A 177 4.23 10.48 -20.35
N GLU A 178 3.88 11.32 -19.38
CA GLU A 178 4.59 12.58 -19.12
C GLU A 178 5.95 12.35 -18.42
N TYR A 179 6.14 11.16 -17.83
CA TYR A 179 7.31 10.82 -17.03
C TYR A 179 8.19 9.71 -17.64
N GLY A 180 8.10 9.51 -18.94
CA GLY A 180 9.05 8.69 -19.69
C GLY A 180 8.58 7.30 -20.11
N LEU A 181 7.36 6.87 -19.76
CA LEU A 181 6.79 5.64 -20.34
C LEU A 181 6.43 5.91 -21.81
N SER A 182 7.02 5.16 -22.76
CA SER A 182 6.67 5.35 -24.16
C SER A 182 5.26 4.83 -24.47
N PRO A 183 4.55 5.42 -25.46
CA PRO A 183 3.25 4.93 -25.92
C PRO A 183 3.30 3.45 -26.35
N GLU A 184 4.40 3.03 -27.00
CA GLU A 184 4.61 1.65 -27.45
C GLU A 184 4.72 0.71 -26.25
N LYS A 185 5.47 1.09 -25.20
CA LYS A 185 5.60 0.30 -23.98
C LYS A 185 4.29 0.22 -23.21
N LYS A 186 3.56 1.32 -23.11
CA LYS A 186 2.22 1.34 -22.53
C LYS A 186 1.30 0.35 -23.25
N LYS A 187 1.29 0.39 -24.60
CA LYS A 187 0.48 -0.54 -25.39
C LYS A 187 0.92 -1.99 -25.21
N GLU A 188 2.21 -2.30 -25.18
CA GLU A 188 2.73 -3.65 -24.89
C GLU A 188 2.19 -4.19 -23.58
N LEU A 189 2.23 -3.37 -22.54
CA LEU A 189 1.75 -3.73 -21.20
C LEU A 189 0.23 -3.94 -21.17
N GLU A 190 -0.54 -3.05 -21.81
CA GLU A 190 -2.00 -3.15 -21.90
C GLU A 190 -2.43 -4.40 -22.69
N ASP A 191 -1.78 -4.69 -23.82
CA ASP A 191 -2.07 -5.88 -24.65
C ASP A 191 -1.82 -7.18 -23.88
N ALA A 192 -0.92 -7.17 -22.89
CA ALA A 192 -0.63 -8.29 -21.99
C ALA A 192 -1.47 -8.30 -20.68
N ASP A 193 -2.52 -7.48 -20.60
CA ASP A 193 -3.33 -7.26 -19.38
C ASP A 193 -2.48 -6.86 -18.15
N CYS A 194 -1.35 -6.19 -18.37
CA CYS A 194 -0.61 -5.56 -17.30
C CYS A 194 -1.27 -4.23 -16.90
N ARG A 195 -1.14 -3.87 -15.62
CA ARG A 195 -1.59 -2.59 -15.09
C ARG A 195 -0.43 -1.91 -14.41
N VAL A 196 -0.26 -0.64 -14.70
CA VAL A 196 0.75 0.21 -14.08
C VAL A 196 0.05 1.45 -13.54
N GLU A 197 0.28 1.74 -12.29
CA GLU A 197 -0.23 2.92 -11.61
C GLU A 197 0.95 3.57 -10.89
N ALA A 198 1.05 4.89 -10.93
CA ALA A 198 2.04 5.62 -10.18
C ALA A 198 1.42 6.83 -9.52
N CYS A 199 1.91 7.13 -8.34
CA CYS A 199 1.60 8.36 -7.60
C CYS A 199 2.84 8.84 -6.87
N TRP A 200 2.80 10.07 -6.41
CA TRP A 200 3.70 10.53 -5.38
C TRP A 200 2.89 11.01 -4.18
N GLU A 201 3.44 10.86 -3.01
CA GLU A 201 2.81 11.18 -1.75
C GLU A 201 3.51 12.36 -1.11
N GLU A 202 2.72 13.34 -0.66
CA GLU A 202 3.14 14.52 0.07
C GLU A 202 2.62 14.39 1.52
N PHE A 203 3.54 14.37 2.47
CA PHE A 203 3.19 14.28 3.88
C PHE A 203 3.00 15.67 4.50
N ASP A 204 2.17 15.76 5.53
CA ASP A 204 2.05 16.97 6.36
C ASP A 204 3.33 17.11 7.21
N GLY A 205 4.34 17.78 6.65
CA GLY A 205 5.70 17.87 7.14
C GLY A 205 6.70 17.62 6.01
N PRO A 206 8.00 17.55 6.29
CA PRO A 206 8.97 17.22 5.26
C PRO A 206 8.81 15.74 4.87
N GLY A 207 8.64 15.51 3.58
CA GLY A 207 8.68 14.16 3.04
C GLY A 207 7.83 13.95 1.80
N HIS A 208 8.46 13.27 0.84
CA HIS A 208 7.80 12.84 -0.39
C HIS A 208 8.17 11.40 -0.71
N HIS A 209 7.21 10.62 -1.16
CA HIS A 209 7.43 9.27 -1.62
C HIS A 209 6.91 9.11 -3.06
N LEU A 210 7.72 8.55 -3.94
CA LEU A 210 7.30 8.16 -5.29
C LEU A 210 6.95 6.68 -5.29
N VAL A 211 5.74 6.34 -5.69
CA VAL A 211 5.19 4.98 -5.67
C VAL A 211 4.90 4.51 -7.08
N LEU A 212 5.31 3.29 -7.43
CA LEU A 212 4.99 2.62 -8.68
C LEU A 212 4.42 1.22 -8.39
N ARG A 213 3.19 1.01 -8.80
CA ARG A 213 2.46 -0.26 -8.64
C ARG A 213 2.30 -0.93 -10.00
N PHE A 214 2.86 -2.12 -10.14
CA PHE A 214 2.75 -2.93 -11.34
C PHE A 214 2.04 -4.23 -11.05
N SER A 215 1.08 -4.62 -11.87
CA SER A 215 0.45 -5.94 -11.76
C SER A 215 0.18 -6.57 -13.12
N ARG A 216 0.26 -7.91 -13.18
CA ARG A 216 0.04 -8.68 -14.39
C ARG A 216 -0.61 -10.02 -14.09
N PRO A 217 -1.18 -10.72 -15.08
CA PRO A 217 -1.66 -12.09 -14.90
C PRO A 217 -0.55 -13.02 -14.40
N CYS A 218 -0.88 -13.83 -13.39
CA CYS A 218 0.04 -14.85 -12.89
C CYS A 218 -0.10 -16.14 -13.72
N PRO A 219 1.00 -16.80 -14.14
CA PRO A 219 0.93 -18.06 -14.90
C PRO A 219 0.15 -19.18 -14.21
N GLN A 220 0.10 -19.15 -12.88
CA GLN A 220 -0.64 -20.11 -12.05
C GLN A 220 -2.12 -19.72 -11.82
N GLY A 221 -2.57 -18.66 -12.46
CA GLY A 221 -3.87 -18.01 -12.25
C GLY A 221 -3.84 -16.89 -11.21
N GLY A 222 -4.85 -16.04 -11.23
CA GLY A 222 -4.85 -14.80 -10.45
C GLY A 222 -3.94 -13.73 -11.04
N ARG A 223 -3.44 -12.85 -10.18
CA ARG A 223 -2.50 -11.79 -10.57
C ARG A 223 -1.33 -11.75 -9.61
N GLU A 224 -0.20 -11.32 -10.11
CA GLU A 224 0.95 -10.93 -9.31
C GLU A 224 1.14 -9.42 -9.38
N SER A 225 1.68 -8.85 -8.31
CA SER A 225 1.92 -7.42 -8.19
C SER A 225 3.30 -7.16 -7.61
N LEU A 226 3.94 -6.13 -8.12
CA LEU A 226 5.16 -5.54 -7.59
C LEU A 226 4.85 -4.09 -7.22
N ASN A 227 5.16 -3.73 -6.00
CA ASN A 227 5.04 -2.37 -5.50
C ASN A 227 6.44 -1.86 -5.18
N CYS A 228 6.83 -0.77 -5.81
CA CYS A 228 8.12 -0.11 -5.58
C CYS A 228 7.87 1.28 -5.01
N GLU A 229 8.70 1.67 -4.08
CA GLU A 229 8.65 3.01 -3.53
C GLU A 229 10.05 3.59 -3.36
N TRP A 230 10.21 4.84 -3.83
CA TRP A 230 11.43 5.64 -3.66
C TRP A 230 11.11 6.79 -2.71
N MET A 231 11.50 6.64 -1.45
CA MET A 231 11.31 7.64 -0.41
C MET A 231 12.32 8.75 -0.55
N GLY A 232 11.86 9.99 -0.57
CA GLY A 232 12.67 11.16 -0.89
C GLY A 232 12.63 11.55 -2.36
N TYR A 233 11.62 11.08 -3.10
CA TYR A 233 11.38 11.51 -4.47
C TYR A 233 9.92 11.86 -4.70
N TRP A 234 9.67 12.82 -5.58
CA TRP A 234 8.35 13.25 -6.03
C TRP A 234 8.35 13.64 -7.50
N ALA A 235 7.17 13.88 -8.07
CA ALA A 235 6.98 14.13 -9.48
C ALA A 235 6.42 15.54 -9.72
N LYS A 236 7.06 16.32 -10.59
CA LYS A 236 6.59 17.64 -10.99
C LYS A 236 7.06 18.00 -12.41
N ASP A 237 6.16 18.56 -13.22
CA ASP A 237 6.45 19.10 -14.54
C ASP A 237 7.24 18.11 -15.44
N GLY A 238 6.82 16.84 -15.45
CA GLY A 238 7.47 15.76 -16.22
C GLY A 238 8.84 15.31 -15.69
N LYS A 239 9.20 15.67 -14.47
CA LYS A 239 10.48 15.30 -13.85
C LYS A 239 10.28 14.64 -12.50
N ILE A 240 11.14 13.66 -12.22
CA ILE A 240 11.30 13.12 -10.87
C ILE A 240 12.37 13.96 -10.15
N ILE A 241 12.03 14.44 -8.97
CA ILE A 241 12.82 15.39 -8.20
C ILE A 241 13.18 14.74 -6.87
N ARG A 242 14.47 14.85 -6.47
CA ARG A 242 14.94 14.46 -5.14
C ARG A 242 14.52 15.50 -4.10
N ASP A 243 13.94 15.02 -3.01
CA ASP A 243 13.67 15.80 -1.80
C ASP A 243 14.65 15.36 -0.70
N GLU A 244 15.67 16.17 -0.45
CA GLU A 244 16.71 15.88 0.55
C GLU A 244 16.22 16.07 2.00
N GLU A 245 15.05 16.71 2.19
CA GLU A 245 14.48 16.94 3.51
C GLU A 245 13.62 15.76 4.00
N THR A 246 13.30 14.81 3.11
CA THR A 246 12.55 13.60 3.49
C THR A 246 13.34 12.79 4.51
N PRO A 247 12.85 12.60 5.74
CA PRO A 247 13.51 11.78 6.74
C PRO A 247 13.32 10.30 6.40
N VAL A 248 14.41 9.60 6.11
CA VAL A 248 14.39 8.16 5.83
C VAL A 248 15.48 7.48 6.63
N ASP A 249 15.16 6.36 7.25
CA ASP A 249 16.11 5.44 7.85
C ASP A 249 15.72 3.98 7.59
N GLU A 250 16.62 3.05 7.89
CA GLU A 250 16.40 1.62 7.66
C GLU A 250 15.19 1.08 8.44
N THR A 251 14.94 1.59 9.64
CA THR A 251 13.82 1.15 10.48
C THR A 251 12.50 1.56 9.85
N TYR A 252 12.42 2.80 9.39
CA TYR A 252 11.23 3.31 8.70
C TYR A 252 10.95 2.52 7.42
N LEU A 253 11.97 2.31 6.57
CA LEU A 253 11.84 1.50 5.34
C LEU A 253 11.33 0.08 5.62
N LYS A 254 11.91 -0.57 6.64
CA LYS A 254 11.49 -1.90 7.07
C LYS A 254 10.03 -1.90 7.54
N ASN A 255 9.64 -0.91 8.33
CA ASN A 255 8.27 -0.80 8.84
C ASN A 255 7.25 -0.59 7.71
N VAL A 256 7.53 0.28 6.75
CA VAL A 256 6.64 0.50 5.60
C VAL A 256 6.51 -0.74 4.74
N LEU A 257 7.61 -1.46 4.47
CA LEU A 257 7.56 -2.74 3.76
C LEU A 257 6.71 -3.78 4.51
N MET A 258 6.87 -3.87 5.84
CA MET A 258 6.06 -4.77 6.68
C MET A 258 4.59 -4.35 6.72
N HIS A 259 4.31 -3.05 6.83
CA HIS A 259 2.97 -2.48 6.77
C HIS A 259 2.25 -2.92 5.50
N ASN A 260 2.84 -2.70 4.33
CA ASN A 260 2.29 -3.12 3.04
C ASN A 260 2.06 -4.63 2.97
N THR A 261 2.99 -5.43 3.49
CA THR A 261 2.89 -6.90 3.51
C THR A 261 1.69 -7.36 4.36
N ILE A 262 1.52 -6.79 5.55
CA ILE A 262 0.45 -7.15 6.49
C ILE A 262 -0.90 -6.71 5.95
N GLU A 263 -1.02 -5.48 5.46
CA GLU A 263 -2.28 -4.94 4.94
C GLU A 263 -2.80 -5.73 3.74
N ARG A 264 -1.92 -6.15 2.83
CA ARG A 264 -2.31 -6.95 1.67
C ARG A 264 -2.78 -8.34 2.05
N ALA A 265 -2.08 -8.98 3.00
CA ALA A 265 -2.46 -10.28 3.51
C ALA A 265 -3.80 -10.22 4.26
N HIS A 266 -4.03 -9.16 5.03
CA HIS A 266 -5.29 -8.94 5.75
C HIS A 266 -6.46 -8.69 4.78
N LEU A 267 -6.30 -7.74 3.87
CA LEU A 267 -7.35 -7.40 2.91
C LEU A 267 -7.73 -8.60 2.02
N ALA A 268 -6.75 -9.43 1.66
CA ALA A 268 -6.99 -10.64 0.86
C ALA A 268 -7.96 -11.63 1.54
N GLN A 269 -8.00 -11.63 2.87
CA GLN A 269 -8.91 -12.48 3.65
C GLN A 269 -10.27 -11.81 3.84
N VAL A 270 -10.26 -10.54 4.19
CA VAL A 270 -11.48 -9.80 4.56
C VAL A 270 -12.37 -9.52 3.35
N LEU A 271 -11.77 -9.17 2.23
CA LEU A 271 -12.49 -8.54 1.12
C LEU A 271 -13.54 -9.43 0.45
N PRO A 272 -13.38 -10.75 0.28
CA PRO A 272 -14.44 -11.61 -0.27
C PRO A 272 -15.72 -11.57 0.55
N ASP A 273 -15.60 -11.78 1.86
CA ASP A 273 -16.72 -11.84 2.79
C ASP A 273 -17.36 -10.48 3.02
N LEU A 274 -16.53 -9.43 3.09
CA LEU A 274 -16.99 -8.04 3.17
C LEU A 274 -17.81 -7.65 1.92
N TYR A 275 -17.31 -8.01 0.72
CA TYR A 275 -18.03 -7.74 -0.53
C TYR A 275 -19.39 -8.43 -0.55
N GLU A 276 -19.45 -9.71 -0.17
CA GLU A 276 -20.69 -10.48 -0.12
C GLU A 276 -21.67 -9.88 0.88
N ALA A 277 -21.21 -9.54 2.07
CA ALA A 277 -22.05 -8.94 3.11
C ALA A 277 -22.65 -7.58 2.74
N MET A 278 -21.93 -6.81 1.90
CA MET A 278 -22.37 -5.45 1.51
C MET A 278 -23.13 -5.40 0.17
N ASN A 279 -23.14 -6.48 -0.62
CA ASN A 279 -23.73 -6.51 -1.97
C ASN A 279 -24.63 -7.75 -2.22
N GLY A 280 -24.78 -8.65 -1.25
CA GLY A 280 -25.55 -9.87 -1.30
C GLY A 280 -27.02 -9.76 -0.91
#